data_de88dfde20b4a8ca50c88888148a1b79
#
_entry.id   de88dfde20b4a8ca50c88888148a1b79
#
_cell.length_a   1.000
_cell.length_b   1.000
_cell.length_c   1.000
_cell.angle_alpha   90.00
_cell.angle_beta   90.00
_cell.angle_gamma   90.00
#
_symmetry.space_group_name_H-M   'P 1'
#
loop_
_entity.id
_entity.type
_entity.pdbx_description
1 polymer ?
#
loop_
_entity_poly.entity_id
_entity_poly.type
_entity_poly.pdbx_seq_one_letter_code
_entity_poly.pdbx_strand_id
1 'polypeptide(L)'
;MRKLTLFIVFIFGPLAFLQSKAQTAKVEIKATATVLDNLQMVSIRDLDLISPPIIDQKISVSPIFSSYAGLFKIVGSPGTRIKINYLRTEWLEEQNEGLGKIFAEYSLSAGYEDNQAQSFLLTPGEAIVTLNTSGILFVWLGSELDVSEATPGLYLSEFVLEFEYI
;
A
#
# COMPACT_ATOMS: atom_id res chain seq x y z
N MET A 1 46.44 48.67 -48.20
CA MET A 1 46.16 48.30 -46.79
C MET A 1 44.68 47.86 -46.68
N ARG A 2 44.41 46.56 -46.74
CA ARG A 2 43.03 46.00 -46.66
C ARG A 2 42.79 45.53 -45.23
N LYS A 3 41.86 46.17 -44.56
CA LYS A 3 41.41 45.73 -43.21
C LYS A 3 40.42 44.58 -43.37
N LEU A 4 40.84 43.40 -42.93
CA LEU A 4 40.00 42.20 -42.85
C LEU A 4 39.20 42.25 -41.55
N THR A 5 37.91 42.51 -41.64
CA THR A 5 37.01 42.50 -40.48
C THR A 5 36.45 41.09 -40.28
N LEU A 6 36.90 40.43 -39.23
CA LEU A 6 36.46 39.07 -38.86
C LEU A 6 35.10 39.18 -38.17
N PHE A 7 34.05 38.64 -38.80
CA PHE A 7 32.68 38.61 -38.24
C PHE A 7 32.52 37.29 -37.47
N ILE A 8 32.62 37.32 -36.16
CA ILE A 8 32.33 36.18 -35.30
C ILE A 8 30.81 36.13 -35.08
N VAL A 9 30.12 35.23 -35.75
CA VAL A 9 28.72 34.94 -35.52
C VAL A 9 28.64 34.00 -34.31
N PHE A 10 28.23 34.55 -33.18
CA PHE A 10 27.92 33.78 -31.96
C PHE A 10 26.53 33.13 -32.12
N ILE A 11 26.51 31.86 -32.52
CA ILE A 11 25.27 31.08 -32.57
C ILE A 11 24.92 30.67 -31.13
N PHE A 12 24.13 31.48 -30.45
CA PHE A 12 23.44 31.06 -29.22
C PHE A 12 22.26 30.18 -29.61
N GLY A 13 22.49 28.85 -29.64
CA GLY A 13 21.38 27.88 -29.70
C GLY A 13 20.59 27.95 -28.38
N PRO A 14 19.25 28.07 -28.43
CA PRO A 14 18.47 27.96 -27.22
C PRO A 14 18.57 26.50 -26.68
N LEU A 15 19.26 26.30 -25.56
CA LEU A 15 19.19 25.09 -24.79
C LEU A 15 17.74 24.98 -24.26
N ALA A 16 16.90 24.32 -25.03
CA ALA A 16 15.59 23.91 -24.53
C ALA A 16 15.85 22.91 -23.39
N PHE A 17 15.75 23.39 -22.16
CA PHE A 17 15.63 22.53 -20.99
C PHE A 17 14.34 21.71 -21.13
N LEU A 18 14.48 20.51 -21.64
CA LEU A 18 13.46 19.47 -21.52
C LEU A 18 13.33 19.17 -20.03
N GLN A 19 12.42 19.88 -19.37
CA GLN A 19 11.96 19.50 -18.04
C GLN A 19 11.21 18.19 -18.20
N SER A 20 11.93 17.08 -18.03
CA SER A 20 11.33 15.79 -17.82
C SER A 20 10.53 15.87 -16.52
N LYS A 21 9.21 16.04 -16.63
CA LYS A 21 8.32 15.83 -15.49
C LYS A 21 8.44 14.35 -15.14
N ALA A 22 9.09 14.05 -14.02
CA ALA A 22 9.08 12.71 -13.46
C ALA A 22 7.60 12.37 -13.17
N GLN A 23 7.01 11.57 -14.04
CA GLN A 23 5.68 11.03 -13.86
C GLN A 23 5.80 9.89 -12.87
N THR A 24 5.28 10.10 -11.67
CA THR A 24 5.33 9.13 -10.56
C THR A 24 4.12 8.22 -10.64
N ALA A 25 4.32 6.91 -10.46
CA ALA A 25 3.22 5.98 -10.23
C ALA A 25 2.60 6.26 -8.85
N LYS A 26 1.27 6.39 -8.78
CA LYS A 26 0.53 6.57 -7.55
C LYS A 26 -0.31 5.32 -7.32
N VAL A 27 -0.10 4.65 -6.19
CA VAL A 27 -0.91 3.52 -5.73
C VAL A 27 -1.81 3.99 -4.59
N GLU A 28 -3.11 3.72 -4.71
CA GLU A 28 -4.08 3.99 -3.67
C GLU A 28 -4.85 2.70 -3.37
N ILE A 29 -4.80 2.26 -2.12
CA ILE A 29 -5.51 1.07 -1.65
C ILE A 29 -6.50 1.50 -0.59
N LYS A 30 -7.79 1.26 -0.86
CA LYS A 30 -8.87 1.50 0.08
C LYS A 30 -9.23 0.18 0.75
N ALA A 31 -9.08 0.10 2.06
CA ALA A 31 -9.54 -1.04 2.84
C ALA A 31 -10.99 -0.85 3.26
N THR A 32 -11.82 -1.83 2.97
CA THR A 32 -13.21 -1.90 3.41
C THR A 32 -13.47 -3.19 4.17
N ALA A 33 -14.46 -3.19 5.07
CA ALA A 33 -14.86 -4.39 5.79
C ALA A 33 -16.35 -4.63 5.67
N THR A 34 -16.72 -5.87 5.44
CA THR A 34 -18.10 -6.35 5.62
C THR A 34 -18.22 -6.98 7.00
N VAL A 35 -19.18 -6.50 7.78
CA VAL A 35 -19.37 -6.88 9.18
C VAL A 35 -20.73 -7.57 9.36
N LEU A 36 -20.72 -8.74 9.99
CA LEU A 36 -21.91 -9.49 10.37
C LEU A 36 -21.99 -9.53 11.91
N ASP A 37 -23.17 -9.26 12.48
CA ASP A 37 -23.51 -9.46 13.90
C ASP A 37 -22.61 -8.76 14.94
N ASN A 38 -22.88 -7.51 15.32
CA ASN A 38 -22.21 -6.76 16.40
C ASN A 38 -20.66 -6.71 16.35
N LEU A 39 -20.06 -7.21 15.31
CA LEU A 39 -18.64 -7.08 15.03
C LEU A 39 -18.42 -5.75 14.32
N GLN A 40 -17.50 -4.92 14.74
CA GLN A 40 -17.20 -3.62 14.15
C GLN A 40 -15.73 -3.52 13.82
N MET A 41 -15.40 -2.93 12.68
CA MET A 41 -14.03 -2.51 12.33
C MET A 41 -13.95 -0.98 12.28
N VAL A 42 -12.93 -0.45 12.93
CA VAL A 42 -12.58 0.98 12.89
C VAL A 42 -11.19 1.10 12.27
N SER A 43 -11.06 1.83 11.14
CA SER A 43 -9.75 2.22 10.62
C SER A 43 -9.15 3.28 11.53
N ILE A 44 -7.92 3.03 12.01
CA ILE A 44 -7.14 3.98 12.83
C ILE A 44 -6.09 4.66 11.95
N ARG A 45 -5.50 3.92 11.03
CA ARG A 45 -4.47 4.40 10.11
C ARG A 45 -4.56 3.64 8.79
N ASP A 46 -4.51 4.37 7.69
CA ASP A 46 -4.49 3.78 6.36
C ASP A 46 -3.10 3.22 6.02
N LEU A 47 -3.06 2.25 5.11
CA LEU A 47 -1.81 1.73 4.55
C LEU A 47 -1.18 2.79 3.64
N ASP A 48 0.05 3.19 3.94
CA ASP A 48 0.82 4.13 3.11
C ASP A 48 1.81 3.36 2.22
N LEU A 49 1.59 3.42 0.91
CA LEU A 49 2.45 2.81 -0.12
C LEU A 49 3.17 3.87 -0.97
N ILE A 50 3.01 5.16 -0.63
CA ILE A 50 3.64 6.27 -1.36
C ILE A 50 4.95 6.69 -0.71
N SER A 51 4.97 6.73 0.63
CA SER A 51 6.14 7.21 1.39
C SER A 51 7.30 6.20 1.49
N PRO A 52 7.09 4.86 1.51
CA PRO A 52 8.20 3.92 1.56
C PRO A 52 9.09 4.01 0.32
N PRO A 53 10.42 3.81 0.45
CA PRO A 53 11.33 3.79 -0.68
C PRO A 53 11.09 2.57 -1.58
N ILE A 54 11.33 2.75 -2.88
CA ILE A 54 11.40 1.64 -3.83
C ILE A 54 12.81 1.06 -3.76
N ILE A 55 12.92 -0.22 -3.42
CA ILE A 55 14.18 -0.97 -3.36
C ILE A 55 14.04 -2.19 -4.26
N ASP A 56 14.97 -2.38 -5.21
CA ASP A 56 14.97 -3.50 -6.15
C ASP A 56 13.61 -3.70 -6.86
N GLN A 57 13.01 -2.59 -7.30
CA GLN A 57 11.71 -2.56 -7.96
C GLN A 57 10.54 -3.05 -7.08
N LYS A 58 10.70 -2.96 -5.76
CA LYS A 58 9.69 -3.34 -4.78
C LYS A 58 9.41 -2.22 -3.79
N ILE A 59 8.14 -2.15 -3.35
CA ILE A 59 7.73 -1.37 -2.18
C ILE A 59 7.31 -2.40 -1.12
N SER A 60 7.94 -2.37 0.05
CA SER A 60 7.65 -3.32 1.12
C SER A 60 7.22 -2.61 2.40
N VAL A 61 6.04 -2.96 2.88
CA VAL A 61 5.48 -2.47 4.13
C VAL A 61 5.17 -3.68 5.02
N SER A 62 6.03 -3.91 6.02
CA SER A 62 5.83 -4.99 6.98
C SER A 62 4.65 -4.69 7.91
N PRO A 63 3.72 -5.63 8.15
CA PRO A 63 2.64 -5.43 9.10
C PRO A 63 3.12 -5.44 10.56
N ILE A 64 4.37 -5.87 10.84
CA ILE A 64 4.95 -5.92 12.20
C ILE A 64 5.88 -4.75 12.48
N PHE A 65 6.69 -4.32 11.49
CA PHE A 65 7.82 -3.41 11.75
C PHE A 65 7.70 -2.06 11.04
N SER A 66 6.81 -1.90 10.05
CA SER A 66 6.73 -0.67 9.27
C SER A 66 5.73 0.31 9.88
N SER A 67 6.16 1.55 10.09
CA SER A 67 5.27 2.65 10.48
C SER A 67 4.24 3.02 9.39
N TYR A 68 4.45 2.55 8.17
CA TYR A 68 3.57 2.77 7.02
C TYR A 68 2.42 1.76 6.94
N ALA A 69 2.41 0.72 7.81
CA ALA A 69 1.36 -0.29 7.84
C ALA A 69 -0.01 0.32 8.20
N GLY A 70 -1.05 -0.16 7.54
CA GLY A 70 -2.42 0.14 7.95
C GLY A 70 -2.71 -0.41 9.35
N LEU A 71 -3.62 0.21 10.09
CA LEU A 71 -4.04 -0.24 11.42
C LEU A 71 -5.56 -0.18 11.55
N PHE A 72 -6.14 -1.31 11.90
CA PHE A 72 -7.56 -1.47 12.17
C PHE A 72 -7.77 -1.98 13.59
N LYS A 73 -8.87 -1.52 14.21
CA LYS A 73 -9.35 -2.05 15.48
C LYS A 73 -10.65 -2.80 15.24
N ILE A 74 -10.67 -4.07 15.61
CA ILE A 74 -11.86 -4.91 15.60
C ILE A 74 -12.45 -4.89 17.01
N VAL A 75 -13.75 -4.69 17.10
CA VAL A 75 -14.51 -4.69 18.36
C VAL A 75 -15.69 -5.65 18.21
N GLY A 76 -15.82 -6.56 19.15
CA GLY A 76 -16.88 -7.58 19.14
C GLY A 76 -17.14 -8.17 20.52
N SER A 77 -17.76 -9.34 20.59
CA SER A 77 -18.04 -10.03 21.82
C SER A 77 -16.76 -10.55 22.49
N PRO A 78 -16.53 -10.29 23.79
CA PRO A 78 -15.33 -10.73 24.49
C PRO A 78 -15.09 -12.21 24.43
N GLY A 79 -13.85 -12.61 24.17
CA GLY A 79 -13.42 -14.02 24.19
C GLY A 79 -13.97 -14.89 23.06
N THR A 80 -14.69 -14.30 22.10
CA THR A 80 -15.21 -15.06 20.96
C THR A 80 -14.15 -15.24 19.88
N ARG A 81 -14.32 -16.31 19.11
CA ARG A 81 -13.48 -16.59 17.95
C ARG A 81 -14.07 -15.93 16.72
N ILE A 82 -13.21 -15.35 15.92
CA ILE A 82 -13.56 -14.77 14.63
C ILE A 82 -12.69 -15.36 13.53
N LYS A 83 -13.26 -15.50 12.35
CA LYS A 83 -12.56 -15.80 11.13
C LYS A 83 -12.34 -14.50 10.36
N ILE A 84 -11.14 -14.32 9.84
CA ILE A 84 -10.71 -13.18 9.02
C ILE A 84 -10.34 -13.72 7.66
N ASN A 85 -11.03 -13.27 6.60
CA ASN A 85 -10.73 -13.59 5.22
C ASN A 85 -10.29 -12.35 4.46
N TYR A 86 -9.34 -12.52 3.55
CA TYR A 86 -8.90 -11.46 2.64
C TYR A 86 -8.24 -12.01 1.39
N LEU A 87 -8.26 -11.25 0.31
CA LEU A 87 -7.53 -11.58 -0.90
C LEU A 87 -6.03 -11.37 -0.66
N ARG A 88 -5.24 -12.45 -0.75
CA ARG A 88 -3.80 -12.40 -0.48
C ARG A 88 -3.04 -11.65 -1.56
N THR A 89 -3.37 -11.85 -2.83
CA THR A 89 -2.63 -11.29 -3.96
C THR A 89 -3.58 -10.77 -5.02
N GLU A 90 -3.17 -9.69 -5.70
CA GLU A 90 -3.88 -9.16 -6.85
C GLU A 90 -2.93 -8.48 -7.85
N TRP A 91 -3.41 -8.31 -9.09
CA TRP A 91 -2.78 -7.47 -10.09
C TRP A 91 -3.51 -6.14 -10.17
N LEU A 92 -2.78 -5.04 -10.00
CA LEU A 92 -3.27 -3.68 -10.20
C LEU A 92 -2.91 -3.25 -11.62
N GLU A 93 -3.88 -2.73 -12.37
CA GLU A 93 -3.68 -2.19 -13.72
C GLU A 93 -3.71 -0.66 -13.67
N GLU A 94 -2.87 -0.03 -14.49
CA GLU A 94 -2.86 1.41 -14.65
C GLU A 94 -4.22 1.87 -15.24
N GLN A 95 -4.84 2.89 -14.62
CA GLN A 95 -6.25 3.22 -14.84
C GLN A 95 -6.53 4.02 -16.11
N ASN A 96 -5.53 4.70 -16.69
CA ASN A 96 -5.76 5.57 -17.85
C ASN A 96 -5.46 4.86 -19.17
N GLU A 97 -4.27 4.26 -19.30
CA GLU A 97 -3.82 3.64 -20.54
C GLU A 97 -3.76 2.11 -20.47
N GLY A 98 -3.83 1.54 -19.26
CA GLY A 98 -3.82 0.10 -19.01
C GLY A 98 -2.53 -0.62 -19.40
N LEU A 99 -1.41 0.13 -19.55
CA LEU A 99 -0.15 -0.41 -20.04
C LEU A 99 0.76 -0.94 -18.92
N GLY A 100 0.61 -0.43 -17.69
CA GLY A 100 1.41 -0.84 -16.55
C GLY A 100 0.66 -1.78 -15.63
N LYS A 101 1.41 -2.67 -14.94
CA LYS A 101 0.89 -3.60 -13.94
C LYS A 101 1.76 -3.58 -12.70
N ILE A 102 1.11 -3.78 -11.55
CA ILE A 102 1.76 -3.94 -10.25
C ILE A 102 1.21 -5.21 -9.63
N PHE A 103 2.10 -6.12 -9.22
CA PHE A 103 1.70 -7.27 -8.43
C PHE A 103 1.71 -6.89 -6.96
N ALA A 104 0.58 -7.05 -6.28
CA ALA A 104 0.42 -6.79 -4.86
C ALA A 104 0.25 -8.09 -4.08
N GLU A 105 1.02 -8.25 -2.99
CA GLU A 105 0.84 -9.29 -2.00
C GLU A 105 0.57 -8.65 -0.64
N TYR A 106 -0.56 -9.03 -0.01
CA TYR A 106 -0.98 -8.50 1.28
C TYR A 106 -0.67 -9.47 2.40
N SER A 107 -0.33 -8.93 3.56
CA SER A 107 -0.10 -9.68 4.78
C SER A 107 -0.72 -8.96 5.97
N LEU A 108 -1.23 -9.74 6.92
CA LEU A 108 -1.81 -9.23 8.15
C LEU A 108 -1.01 -9.71 9.36
N SER A 109 -0.94 -8.87 10.38
CA SER A 109 -0.60 -9.27 11.74
C SER A 109 -1.70 -8.82 12.70
N ALA A 110 -1.79 -9.49 13.84
CA ALA A 110 -2.78 -9.16 14.86
C ALA A 110 -2.15 -9.10 16.25
N GLY A 111 -2.77 -8.35 17.16
CA GLY A 111 -2.36 -8.23 18.55
C GLY A 111 -3.51 -7.80 19.44
N TYR A 112 -3.39 -8.10 20.73
CA TYR A 112 -4.42 -7.76 21.73
C TYR A 112 -4.26 -6.36 22.30
N GLU A 113 -3.13 -5.72 22.02
CA GLU A 113 -2.79 -4.36 22.40
C GLU A 113 -2.36 -3.58 21.16
N ASP A 114 -2.42 -2.26 21.21
CA ASP A 114 -1.90 -1.38 20.15
C ASP A 114 -0.36 -1.30 20.22
N ASN A 115 0.25 -2.47 19.99
CA ASN A 115 1.70 -2.64 19.95
C ASN A 115 2.10 -3.50 18.75
N GLN A 116 2.36 -2.85 17.63
CA GLN A 116 2.67 -3.48 16.36
C GLN A 116 3.84 -4.47 16.46
N ALA A 117 4.91 -4.12 17.16
CA ALA A 117 6.12 -4.94 17.26
C ALA A 117 5.89 -6.25 18.05
N GLN A 118 4.82 -6.35 18.83
CA GLN A 118 4.41 -7.56 19.56
C GLN A 118 3.27 -8.31 18.87
N SER A 119 2.84 -7.86 17.69
CA SER A 119 1.85 -8.56 16.91
C SER A 119 2.39 -9.86 16.31
N PHE A 120 1.51 -10.79 16.03
CA PHE A 120 1.84 -12.05 15.36
C PHE A 120 1.24 -12.09 13.96
N LEU A 121 1.97 -12.67 13.01
CA LEU A 121 1.49 -12.84 11.64
C LEU A 121 0.27 -13.75 11.60
N LEU A 122 -0.71 -13.37 10.81
CA LEU A 122 -1.87 -14.20 10.51
C LEU A 122 -1.57 -15.12 9.34
N THR A 123 -2.28 -16.27 9.31
CA THR A 123 -2.23 -17.16 8.15
C THR A 123 -2.72 -16.41 6.91
N PRO A 124 -1.97 -16.46 5.80
CA PRO A 124 -2.35 -15.73 4.59
C PRO A 124 -3.69 -16.21 4.01
N GLY A 125 -4.53 -15.23 3.66
CA GLY A 125 -5.83 -15.45 3.03
C GLY A 125 -6.97 -15.75 4.02
N GLU A 126 -6.76 -16.66 4.99
CA GLU A 126 -7.75 -17.00 6.03
C GLU A 126 -7.06 -17.22 7.36
N ALA A 127 -7.54 -16.56 8.41
CA ALA A 127 -7.04 -16.72 9.76
C ALA A 127 -8.17 -16.82 10.80
N ILE A 128 -7.97 -17.62 11.83
CA ILE A 128 -8.87 -17.71 12.98
C ILE A 128 -8.16 -17.15 14.20
N VAL A 129 -8.79 -16.15 14.83
CA VAL A 129 -8.27 -15.48 16.02
C VAL A 129 -9.35 -15.35 17.09
N THR A 130 -8.94 -15.17 18.33
CA THR A 130 -9.86 -14.94 19.46
C THR A 130 -9.76 -13.48 19.87
N LEU A 131 -10.90 -12.81 20.04
CA LEU A 131 -10.92 -11.47 20.64
C LEU A 131 -10.49 -11.55 22.11
N ASN A 132 -9.84 -10.49 22.61
CA ASN A 132 -9.41 -10.46 24.00
C ASN A 132 -10.62 -10.37 24.98
N THR A 133 -10.34 -10.32 26.28
CA THR A 133 -11.37 -10.22 27.34
C THR A 133 -12.20 -8.93 27.30
N SER A 134 -11.76 -7.94 26.55
CA SER A 134 -12.49 -6.70 26.28
C SER A 134 -13.18 -6.69 24.92
N GLY A 135 -13.14 -7.81 24.17
CA GLY A 135 -13.71 -7.93 22.83
C GLY A 135 -12.92 -7.15 21.76
N ILE A 136 -11.62 -6.94 21.96
CA ILE A 136 -10.78 -6.11 21.07
C ILE A 136 -9.70 -6.96 20.42
N LEU A 137 -9.40 -6.63 19.14
CA LEU A 137 -8.22 -7.09 18.40
C LEU A 137 -7.72 -5.92 17.55
N PHE A 138 -6.40 -5.69 17.55
CA PHE A 138 -5.74 -4.80 16.61
C PHE A 138 -5.19 -5.62 15.45
N VAL A 139 -5.36 -5.12 14.23
CA VAL A 139 -4.90 -5.77 13.00
C VAL A 139 -4.10 -4.78 12.18
N TRP A 140 -2.86 -5.13 11.83
CA TRP A 140 -2.01 -4.35 10.96
C TRP A 140 -1.99 -4.97 9.56
N LEU A 141 -2.12 -4.11 8.55
CA LEU A 141 -2.04 -4.48 7.14
C LEU A 141 -0.70 -4.03 6.59
N GLY A 142 0.03 -4.97 6.05
CA GLY A 142 1.22 -4.75 5.25
C GLY A 142 1.02 -5.19 3.80
N SER A 143 1.92 -4.77 2.93
CA SER A 143 1.93 -5.17 1.52
C SER A 143 3.34 -5.21 0.96
N GLU A 144 3.58 -6.11 0.02
CA GLU A 144 4.70 -6.06 -0.91
C GLU A 144 4.17 -5.81 -2.32
N LEU A 145 4.65 -4.74 -2.98
CA LEU A 145 4.33 -4.42 -4.36
C LEU A 145 5.55 -4.67 -5.24
N ASP A 146 5.39 -5.45 -6.29
CA ASP A 146 6.36 -5.53 -7.38
C ASP A 146 5.98 -4.52 -8.46
N VAL A 147 6.83 -3.50 -8.62
CA VAL A 147 6.62 -2.38 -9.54
C VAL A 147 7.49 -2.49 -10.81
N SER A 148 8.07 -3.66 -11.07
CA SER A 148 8.96 -3.89 -12.22
C SER A 148 8.27 -3.68 -13.57
N GLU A 149 6.96 -3.92 -13.64
CA GLU A 149 6.13 -3.72 -14.85
C GLU A 149 5.26 -2.45 -14.75
N ALA A 150 5.50 -1.60 -13.76
CA ALA A 150 4.73 -0.39 -13.57
C ALA A 150 5.11 0.69 -14.59
N THR A 151 4.11 1.34 -15.16
CA THR A 151 4.27 2.60 -15.91
C THR A 151 3.85 3.78 -15.03
N PRO A 152 4.29 5.02 -15.32
CA PRO A 152 3.75 6.19 -14.64
C PRO A 152 2.23 6.28 -14.80
N GLY A 153 1.51 6.41 -13.69
CA GLY A 153 0.03 6.45 -13.72
C GLY A 153 -0.60 6.24 -12.36
N LEU A 154 -1.91 6.03 -12.36
CA LEU A 154 -2.71 5.76 -11.17
C LEU A 154 -3.09 4.28 -11.12
N TYR A 155 -2.82 3.63 -10.01
CA TYR A 155 -3.20 2.25 -9.70
C TYR A 155 -4.13 2.26 -8.49
N LEU A 156 -5.27 1.62 -8.63
CA LEU A 156 -6.29 1.55 -7.57
C LEU A 156 -6.53 0.10 -7.17
N SER A 157 -6.68 -0.12 -5.88
CA SER A 157 -7.14 -1.38 -5.31
C SER A 157 -8.18 -1.12 -4.22
N GLU A 158 -9.12 -2.02 -4.09
CA GLU A 158 -10.02 -2.09 -2.95
C GLU A 158 -9.69 -3.37 -2.16
N PHE A 159 -8.92 -3.21 -1.08
CA PHE A 159 -8.60 -4.31 -0.18
C PHE A 159 -9.78 -4.58 0.75
N VAL A 160 -10.39 -5.76 0.62
CA VAL A 160 -11.56 -6.16 1.40
C VAL A 160 -11.15 -7.13 2.51
N LEU A 161 -11.55 -6.80 3.75
CA LEU A 161 -11.46 -7.67 4.90
C LEU A 161 -12.87 -8.14 5.27
N GLU A 162 -13.04 -9.45 5.38
CA GLU A 162 -14.28 -10.08 5.83
C GLU A 162 -14.07 -10.69 7.21
N PHE A 163 -15.02 -10.42 8.10
CA PHE A 163 -15.00 -10.95 9.47
C PHE A 163 -16.30 -11.65 9.78
N GLU A 164 -16.20 -12.81 10.39
CA GLU A 164 -17.37 -13.56 10.88
C GLU A 164 -17.06 -14.26 12.21
N TYR A 165 -18.06 -14.39 13.08
CA TYR A 165 -17.96 -15.24 14.27
C TYR A 165 -18.01 -16.73 13.89
N ILE A 166 -17.25 -17.57 14.64
CA ILE A 166 -17.24 -19.03 14.47
C ILE A 166 -17.41 -19.74 15.80
#